data_9d0a4f9b61647f34ff4ae93a06f5dda9
#
_entry.id   9d0a4f9b61647f34ff4ae93a06f5dda9
#
_cell.length_a   1.000
_cell.length_b   1.000
_cell.length_c   1.000
_cell.angle_alpha   90.00
_cell.angle_beta   90.00
_cell.angle_gamma   90.00
#
_symmetry.space_group_name_H-M   'P 1'
#
loop_
_entity.id
_entity.type
_entity.pdbx_description
1 polymer ?
#
loop_
_entity_poly.entity_id
_entity_poly.type
_entity_poly.pdbx_seq_one_letter_code
_entity_poly.pdbx_strand_id
1 'polypeptide(L)'
;MTRQHRRMAGTSAALLLSLAGVLVPGAAQAQDPPARTALRVCQDPNNLPFSSTRGDGIENRIAEVFGKALGLPVSYYSFPQRLAFIRNTLRYKLPGDDYPCDIVMGVPVGFDQVSVTKPYYRSTYALVYPQGRGMDTVKTGEDFLKLDPAKLASLRIGVYDRSPASVWLSKHGLVDRGVPYQIMNADPAQYPGEIIEKDLAAGKIDVAIVWGPIAGYFAKRITAPKLVVVPLKSEPGVQFDFQMAMGVRYGERDWKQQVEGLLESRQAEIAAILAEYGVPLVDETFSAPGRR
;
A
#
# COMPACT_ATOMS: atom_id res chain seq x y z
N MET A 1 -44.26 1.76 108.03
CA MET A 1 -42.84 1.60 108.20
C MET A 1 -42.39 0.51 107.25
N THR A 2 -41.98 0.85 106.04
CA THR A 2 -41.61 -0.14 105.02
C THR A 2 -40.34 0.32 104.27
N ARG A 3 -39.31 -0.45 104.36
CA ARG A 3 -38.01 -0.24 103.69
C ARG A 3 -38.07 -0.70 102.24
N GLN A 4 -37.81 0.16 101.32
CA GLN A 4 -37.61 -0.18 99.94
C GLN A 4 -36.16 -0.65 99.68
N HIS A 5 -35.99 -1.79 99.08
CA HIS A 5 -34.72 -2.28 98.52
C HIS A 5 -34.66 -1.88 97.01
N ARG A 6 -33.67 -1.06 96.65
CA ARG A 6 -33.28 -0.76 95.26
C ARG A 6 -32.40 -1.91 94.70
N ARG A 7 -32.83 -2.50 93.63
CA ARG A 7 -31.98 -3.37 92.81
C ARG A 7 -31.43 -2.55 91.67
N MET A 8 -30.12 -2.56 91.54
CA MET A 8 -29.36 -2.01 90.36
C MET A 8 -29.39 -3.04 89.23
N ALA A 9 -29.87 -2.62 88.06
CA ALA A 9 -29.75 -3.38 86.82
C ALA A 9 -28.53 -2.93 86.11
N GLY A 10 -27.58 -3.82 85.90
CA GLY A 10 -26.42 -3.54 85.04
C GLY A 10 -26.76 -3.75 83.58
N THR A 11 -26.59 -2.75 82.80
CA THR A 11 -26.70 -2.79 81.31
C THR A 11 -25.37 -3.14 80.69
N SER A 12 -25.24 -4.35 80.14
CA SER A 12 -24.12 -4.75 79.28
C SER A 12 -24.32 -4.22 77.86
N ALA A 13 -23.47 -3.28 77.45
CA ALA A 13 -23.41 -2.79 76.10
C ALA A 13 -22.62 -3.77 75.24
N ALA A 14 -23.28 -4.44 74.31
CA ALA A 14 -22.64 -5.27 73.29
C ALA A 14 -22.15 -4.37 72.12
N LEU A 15 -20.81 -4.31 71.94
CA LEU A 15 -20.16 -3.61 70.86
C LEU A 15 -20.26 -4.49 69.58
N LEU A 16 -21.13 -4.11 68.65
CA LEU A 16 -21.18 -4.69 67.28
C LEU A 16 -20.08 -4.03 66.43
N LEU A 17 -18.97 -4.74 66.18
CA LEU A 17 -18.00 -4.39 65.15
C LEU A 17 -18.59 -4.74 63.79
N SER A 18 -19.04 -3.72 63.03
CA SER A 18 -19.37 -3.85 61.61
C SER A 18 -18.09 -3.88 60.77
N LEU A 19 -17.69 -5.06 60.25
CA LEU A 19 -16.65 -5.18 59.22
C LEU A 19 -17.22 -4.57 57.90
N ALA A 20 -16.83 -3.36 57.59
CA ALA A 20 -17.02 -2.79 56.23
C ALA A 20 -16.05 -3.48 55.30
N GLY A 21 -16.53 -4.44 54.52
CA GLY A 21 -15.77 -5.05 53.42
C GLY A 21 -15.48 -4.01 52.31
N VAL A 22 -14.22 -3.58 52.21
CA VAL A 22 -13.77 -2.77 51.09
C VAL A 22 -13.79 -3.63 49.82
N LEU A 23 -14.82 -3.47 49.00
CA LEU A 23 -14.83 -3.97 47.61
C LEU A 23 -13.74 -3.24 46.83
N VAL A 24 -12.57 -3.85 46.66
CA VAL A 24 -11.56 -3.40 45.71
C VAL A 24 -12.11 -3.71 44.32
N PRO A 25 -12.37 -2.69 43.47
CA PRO A 25 -12.78 -2.98 42.09
C PRO A 25 -11.61 -3.75 41.45
N GLY A 26 -11.86 -4.99 41.05
CA GLY A 26 -10.92 -5.78 40.27
C GLY A 26 -10.54 -4.98 39.02
N ALA A 27 -9.27 -4.64 38.86
CA ALA A 27 -8.76 -4.07 37.61
C ALA A 27 -9.14 -5.07 36.50
N ALA A 28 -10.00 -4.66 35.61
CA ALA A 28 -10.29 -5.40 34.39
C ALA A 28 -8.95 -5.56 33.66
N GLN A 29 -8.39 -6.77 33.69
CA GLN A 29 -7.23 -7.10 32.88
C GLN A 29 -7.71 -6.98 31.43
N ALA A 30 -7.14 -6.03 30.69
CA ALA A 30 -7.28 -5.99 29.25
C ALA A 30 -6.81 -7.35 28.74
N GLN A 31 -7.72 -8.15 28.20
CA GLN A 31 -7.36 -9.41 27.56
C GLN A 31 -6.49 -9.07 26.37
N ASP A 32 -5.29 -9.63 26.32
CA ASP A 32 -4.45 -9.55 25.13
C ASP A 32 -5.28 -10.02 23.92
N PRO A 33 -5.19 -9.30 22.80
CA PRO A 33 -5.90 -9.72 21.60
C PRO A 33 -5.49 -11.15 21.24
N PRO A 34 -6.42 -12.00 20.78
CA PRO A 34 -6.12 -13.39 20.47
C PRO A 34 -4.96 -13.46 19.47
N ALA A 35 -4.03 -14.39 19.71
CA ALA A 35 -2.88 -14.61 18.86
C ALA A 35 -3.33 -14.87 17.40
N ARG A 36 -2.65 -14.24 16.43
CA ARG A 36 -2.95 -14.45 15.00
C ARG A 36 -2.66 -15.89 14.60
N THR A 37 -3.59 -16.52 13.92
CA THR A 37 -3.44 -17.90 13.41
C THR A 37 -3.04 -17.92 11.92
N ALA A 38 -3.07 -16.79 11.24
CA ALA A 38 -2.65 -16.60 9.85
C ALA A 38 -2.22 -15.17 9.60
N LEU A 39 -1.35 -14.96 8.63
CA LEU A 39 -1.11 -13.66 8.02
C LEU A 39 -2.19 -13.43 6.96
N ARG A 40 -3.18 -12.61 7.29
CA ARG A 40 -4.33 -12.34 6.41
C ARG A 40 -4.09 -11.06 5.61
N VAL A 41 -3.91 -11.19 4.31
CA VAL A 41 -3.55 -10.08 3.41
C VAL A 41 -4.76 -9.65 2.58
N CYS A 42 -5.01 -8.34 2.52
CA CYS A 42 -5.99 -7.75 1.62
C CYS A 42 -5.34 -7.59 0.24
N GLN A 43 -5.88 -8.22 -0.80
CA GLN A 43 -5.29 -8.15 -2.14
C GLN A 43 -6.31 -7.81 -3.23
N ASP A 44 -5.84 -7.29 -4.34
CA ASP A 44 -6.59 -7.29 -5.59
C ASP A 44 -6.32 -8.62 -6.32
N PRO A 45 -7.36 -9.30 -6.82
CA PRO A 45 -7.21 -10.58 -7.51
C PRO A 45 -6.53 -10.50 -8.87
N ASN A 46 -6.46 -9.31 -9.49
CA ASN A 46 -5.95 -9.09 -10.85
C ASN A 46 -5.21 -7.76 -10.99
N ASN A 47 -4.12 -7.58 -10.24
CA ASN A 47 -3.37 -6.32 -10.16
C ASN A 47 -1.85 -6.52 -10.33
N LEU A 48 -1.44 -7.37 -11.28
CA LEU A 48 -0.01 -7.51 -11.56
C LEU A 48 0.63 -6.17 -11.96
N PRO A 49 1.83 -5.88 -11.47
CA PRO A 49 2.78 -6.77 -10.78
C PRO A 49 2.58 -6.91 -9.26
N PHE A 50 1.57 -6.29 -8.65
CA PHE A 50 1.42 -6.22 -7.20
C PHE A 50 0.85 -7.50 -6.61
N SER A 51 -0.35 -7.89 -7.04
CA SER A 51 -1.04 -9.07 -6.52
C SER A 51 -1.87 -9.78 -7.57
N SER A 52 -2.08 -11.07 -7.37
CA SER A 52 -2.98 -11.88 -8.18
C SER A 52 -3.48 -13.09 -7.38
N THR A 53 -4.57 -13.71 -7.84
CA THR A 53 -5.07 -14.97 -7.27
C THR A 53 -4.11 -16.15 -7.45
N ARG A 54 -3.13 -16.05 -8.36
CA ARG A 54 -2.09 -17.07 -8.56
C ARG A 54 -0.95 -16.96 -7.55
N GLY A 55 -0.90 -15.89 -6.76
CA GLY A 55 0.18 -15.67 -5.80
C GLY A 55 1.51 -15.23 -6.43
N ASP A 56 1.48 -14.75 -7.67
CA ASP A 56 2.69 -14.39 -8.46
C ASP A 56 2.96 -12.88 -8.51
N GLY A 57 2.38 -12.09 -7.61
CA GLY A 57 2.66 -10.66 -7.48
C GLY A 57 3.73 -10.34 -6.43
N ILE A 58 4.28 -9.14 -6.48
CA ILE A 58 5.27 -8.61 -5.52
C ILE A 58 4.75 -8.75 -4.08
N GLU A 59 3.52 -8.31 -3.84
CA GLU A 59 2.89 -8.33 -2.52
C GLU A 59 2.64 -9.75 -2.03
N ASN A 60 2.26 -10.66 -2.92
CA ASN A 60 2.13 -12.08 -2.61
C ASN A 60 3.48 -12.66 -2.16
N ARG A 61 4.56 -12.39 -2.91
CA ARG A 61 5.91 -12.88 -2.59
C ARG A 61 6.42 -12.32 -1.25
N ILE A 62 6.16 -11.04 -0.97
CA ILE A 62 6.51 -10.42 0.32
C ILE A 62 5.67 -11.04 1.44
N ALA A 63 4.38 -11.29 1.22
CA ALA A 63 3.52 -11.95 2.20
C ALA A 63 4.03 -13.36 2.57
N GLU A 64 4.52 -14.14 1.59
CA GLU A 64 5.12 -15.46 1.86
C GLU A 64 6.40 -15.34 2.73
N VAL A 65 7.25 -14.33 2.46
CA VAL A 65 8.42 -14.05 3.30
C VAL A 65 8.00 -13.73 4.74
N PHE A 66 6.96 -12.93 4.91
CA PHE A 66 6.45 -12.57 6.23
C PHE A 66 5.77 -13.73 6.93
N GLY A 67 4.95 -14.51 6.24
CA GLY A 67 4.30 -15.70 6.77
C GLY A 67 5.32 -16.70 7.30
N LYS A 68 6.38 -16.96 6.52
CA LYS A 68 7.50 -17.82 6.93
C LYS A 68 8.21 -17.27 8.18
N ALA A 69 8.47 -15.95 8.22
CA ALA A 69 9.14 -15.32 9.35
C ALA A 69 8.31 -15.37 10.65
N LEU A 70 6.99 -15.31 10.52
CA LEU A 70 6.03 -15.38 11.63
C LEU A 70 5.69 -16.83 12.04
N GLY A 71 6.04 -17.82 11.22
CA GLY A 71 5.56 -19.19 11.39
C GLY A 71 4.05 -19.34 11.17
N LEU A 72 3.46 -18.48 10.34
CA LEU A 72 2.03 -18.41 10.08
C LEU A 72 1.72 -18.76 8.62
N PRO A 73 0.63 -19.46 8.32
CA PRO A 73 0.13 -19.58 6.96
C PRO A 73 -0.32 -18.22 6.45
N VAL A 74 -0.15 -17.98 5.15
CA VAL A 74 -0.66 -16.78 4.47
C VAL A 74 -2.05 -17.07 3.92
N SER A 75 -2.97 -16.15 4.13
CA SER A 75 -4.30 -16.18 3.52
C SER A 75 -4.65 -14.83 2.90
N TYR A 76 -5.50 -14.85 1.88
CA TYR A 76 -5.83 -13.66 1.12
C TYR A 76 -7.33 -13.40 1.13
N TYR A 77 -7.70 -12.15 1.37
CA TYR A 77 -9.04 -11.65 1.09
C TYR A 77 -8.99 -10.77 -0.15
N SER A 78 -9.64 -11.23 -1.21
CA SER A 78 -9.56 -10.61 -2.53
C SER A 78 -10.73 -9.67 -2.81
N PHE A 79 -10.40 -8.45 -3.19
CA PHE A 79 -11.36 -7.44 -3.64
C PHE A 79 -10.68 -6.54 -4.70
N PRO A 80 -11.34 -6.16 -5.80
CA PRO A 80 -10.73 -5.29 -6.81
C PRO A 80 -10.26 -3.96 -6.20
N GLN A 81 -9.01 -3.56 -6.48
CA GLN A 81 -8.41 -2.31 -6.00
C GLN A 81 -9.01 -1.11 -6.73
N ARG A 82 -10.25 -0.79 -6.40
CA ARG A 82 -11.06 0.27 -6.98
C ARG A 82 -11.59 1.16 -5.88
N LEU A 83 -12.64 1.90 -6.17
CA LEU A 83 -13.32 2.72 -5.17
C LEU A 83 -13.61 1.93 -3.90
N ALA A 84 -13.16 2.49 -2.78
CA ALA A 84 -13.40 1.95 -1.44
C ALA A 84 -12.73 0.60 -1.10
N PHE A 85 -11.60 0.26 -1.71
CA PHE A 85 -10.84 -0.97 -1.40
C PHE A 85 -10.62 -1.16 0.10
N ILE A 86 -10.08 -0.16 0.79
CA ILE A 86 -9.80 -0.23 2.24
C ILE A 86 -11.08 -0.45 3.05
N ARG A 87 -12.17 0.21 2.68
CA ARG A 87 -13.47 0.03 3.35
C ARG A 87 -14.03 -1.39 3.16
N ASN A 88 -13.84 -1.96 1.98
CA ASN A 88 -14.37 -3.27 1.60
C ASN A 88 -13.42 -4.43 1.93
N THR A 89 -12.22 -4.16 2.46
CA THR A 89 -11.23 -5.16 2.84
C THR A 89 -10.76 -4.96 4.28
N LEU A 90 -9.72 -4.15 4.49
CA LEU A 90 -9.06 -3.98 5.79
C LEU A 90 -10.00 -3.49 6.90
N ARG A 91 -10.98 -2.65 6.56
CA ARG A 91 -11.97 -2.07 7.49
C ARG A 91 -13.33 -2.77 7.45
N TYR A 92 -13.49 -3.75 6.60
CA TYR A 92 -14.72 -4.52 6.50
C TYR A 92 -14.80 -5.55 7.64
N LYS A 93 -15.93 -5.58 8.35
CA LYS A 93 -16.21 -6.60 9.37
C LYS A 93 -17.17 -7.63 8.80
N LEU A 94 -16.80 -8.89 8.95
CA LEU A 94 -17.67 -10.02 8.66
C LEU A 94 -18.74 -10.18 9.75
N PRO A 95 -19.85 -10.89 9.47
CA PRO A 95 -20.77 -11.34 10.52
C PRO A 95 -19.99 -12.11 11.60
N GLY A 96 -20.16 -11.72 12.88
CA GLY A 96 -19.38 -12.26 13.99
C GLY A 96 -18.16 -11.44 14.41
N ASP A 97 -18.06 -10.21 13.88
CA ASP A 97 -17.05 -9.20 14.26
C ASP A 97 -15.59 -9.48 13.88
N ASP A 98 -15.35 -10.47 13.01
CA ASP A 98 -13.99 -10.72 12.50
C ASP A 98 -13.67 -9.88 11.24
N TYR A 99 -12.40 -9.57 11.04
CA TYR A 99 -11.89 -8.90 9.84
C TYR A 99 -11.32 -9.94 8.86
N PRO A 100 -11.64 -9.85 7.56
CA PRO A 100 -11.17 -10.84 6.58
C PRO A 100 -9.67 -10.74 6.29
N CYS A 101 -9.06 -9.57 6.52
CA CYS A 101 -7.63 -9.35 6.34
C CYS A 101 -7.10 -8.31 7.33
N ASP A 102 -5.78 -8.31 7.57
CA ASP A 102 -5.13 -7.53 8.63
C ASP A 102 -4.08 -6.54 8.12
N ILE A 103 -3.69 -6.68 6.85
CA ILE A 103 -2.66 -5.86 6.24
C ILE A 103 -2.99 -5.60 4.78
N VAL A 104 -2.72 -4.38 4.33
CA VAL A 104 -2.69 -3.98 2.92
C VAL A 104 -1.28 -3.55 2.57
N MET A 105 -0.78 -3.98 1.43
CA MET A 105 0.55 -3.62 0.94
C MET A 105 0.47 -2.52 -0.13
N GLY A 106 1.59 -1.86 -0.43
CA GLY A 106 1.66 -0.92 -1.54
C GLY A 106 0.86 0.36 -1.36
N VAL A 107 0.69 0.88 -0.13
CA VAL A 107 0.10 2.20 0.11
C VAL A 107 1.18 3.29 0.14
N PRO A 108 0.92 4.50 -0.40
CA PRO A 108 1.88 5.58 -0.30
C PRO A 108 1.97 6.11 1.14
N VAL A 109 3.17 6.59 1.53
CA VAL A 109 3.34 7.30 2.80
C VAL A 109 2.43 8.53 2.81
N GLY A 110 1.72 8.74 3.94
CA GLY A 110 0.71 9.80 4.07
C GLY A 110 -0.71 9.39 3.66
N PHE A 111 -0.93 8.13 3.28
CA PHE A 111 -2.28 7.64 2.98
C PHE A 111 -3.12 7.54 4.26
N ASP A 112 -4.18 8.35 4.32
CA ASP A 112 -4.96 8.65 5.53
C ASP A 112 -6.05 7.61 5.88
N GLN A 113 -6.25 6.57 5.06
CA GLN A 113 -7.29 5.58 5.33
C GLN A 113 -6.83 4.43 6.23
N VAL A 114 -5.53 4.35 6.52
CA VAL A 114 -4.89 3.30 7.31
C VAL A 114 -3.81 3.83 8.23
N SER A 115 -3.41 3.07 9.25
CA SER A 115 -2.20 3.32 10.01
C SER A 115 -0.99 2.86 9.19
N VAL A 116 -0.29 3.81 8.56
CA VAL A 116 0.81 3.55 7.64
C VAL A 116 2.07 3.16 8.41
N THR A 117 2.79 2.12 7.95
CA THR A 117 4.08 1.67 8.50
C THR A 117 5.23 2.56 8.01
N LYS A 118 6.47 2.27 8.46
CA LYS A 118 7.69 2.75 7.78
C LYS A 118 7.67 2.31 6.31
N PRO A 119 8.23 3.14 5.39
CA PRO A 119 8.31 2.76 3.98
C PRO A 119 9.30 1.61 3.77
N TYR A 120 9.06 0.76 2.77
CA TYR A 120 9.94 -0.35 2.43
C TYR A 120 10.56 -0.25 1.03
N TYR A 121 10.04 0.64 0.18
CA TYR A 121 10.71 1.05 -1.06
C TYR A 121 10.25 2.43 -1.52
N ARG A 122 11.03 3.02 -2.42
CA ARG A 122 10.68 4.23 -3.16
C ARG A 122 10.80 3.95 -4.64
N SER A 123 9.80 4.35 -5.41
CA SER A 123 9.80 4.23 -6.86
C SER A 123 9.21 5.49 -7.49
N THR A 124 9.27 5.57 -8.80
CA THR A 124 8.80 6.72 -9.56
C THR A 124 8.03 6.28 -10.80
N TYR A 125 7.25 7.19 -11.39
CA TYR A 125 6.69 7.00 -12.73
C TYR A 125 7.80 6.88 -13.77
N ALA A 126 7.51 6.21 -14.88
CA ALA A 126 8.47 6.01 -15.95
C ALA A 126 7.82 6.14 -17.32
N LEU A 127 8.62 6.67 -18.28
CA LEU A 127 8.34 6.53 -19.71
C LEU A 127 8.68 5.10 -20.13
N VAL A 128 7.80 4.50 -20.94
CA VAL A 128 8.04 3.20 -21.58
C VAL A 128 7.81 3.36 -23.07
N TYR A 129 8.77 2.93 -23.89
CA TYR A 129 8.67 3.01 -25.34
C TYR A 129 9.46 1.89 -26.03
N PRO A 130 9.07 1.47 -27.25
CA PRO A 130 9.82 0.48 -28.02
C PRO A 130 11.18 1.03 -28.51
N GLN A 131 12.24 0.25 -28.32
CA GLN A 131 13.58 0.56 -28.84
C GLN A 131 13.56 0.67 -30.38
N GLY A 132 14.43 1.52 -30.93
CA GLY A 132 14.61 1.64 -32.37
C GLY A 132 13.53 2.47 -33.09
N ARG A 133 12.69 3.22 -32.34
CA ARG A 133 11.64 4.07 -32.92
C ARG A 133 11.95 5.57 -32.86
N GLY A 134 13.25 5.93 -32.91
CA GLY A 134 13.70 7.32 -32.95
C GLY A 134 13.64 8.03 -31.59
N MET A 135 13.65 7.25 -30.49
CA MET A 135 13.69 7.74 -29.10
C MET A 135 14.87 7.15 -28.32
N ASP A 136 15.83 6.51 -28.98
CA ASP A 136 16.91 5.77 -28.30
C ASP A 136 17.89 6.69 -27.54
N THR A 137 17.88 7.99 -27.82
CA THR A 137 18.63 9.03 -27.11
C THR A 137 17.95 9.50 -25.82
N VAL A 138 16.66 9.20 -25.65
CA VAL A 138 15.89 9.61 -24.47
C VAL A 138 16.34 8.79 -23.24
N LYS A 139 16.94 9.47 -22.26
CA LYS A 139 17.39 8.90 -20.99
C LYS A 139 16.73 9.54 -19.78
N THR A 140 16.08 10.67 -19.99
CA THR A 140 15.39 11.45 -18.97
C THR A 140 14.07 12.01 -19.52
N GLY A 141 13.20 12.50 -18.64
CA GLY A 141 12.01 13.27 -19.06
C GLY A 141 12.36 14.53 -19.85
N GLU A 142 13.47 15.18 -19.51
CA GLU A 142 13.95 16.36 -20.23
C GLU A 142 14.39 16.03 -21.67
N ASP A 143 15.07 14.89 -21.87
CA ASP A 143 15.44 14.46 -23.23
C ASP A 143 14.20 14.19 -24.07
N PHE A 144 13.17 13.60 -23.46
CA PHE A 144 11.88 13.38 -24.13
C PHE A 144 11.24 14.68 -24.60
N LEU A 145 11.22 15.69 -23.74
CA LEU A 145 10.68 17.02 -24.06
C LEU A 145 11.51 17.79 -25.11
N LYS A 146 12.79 17.42 -25.28
CA LYS A 146 13.71 18.00 -26.29
C LYS A 146 13.73 17.23 -27.61
N LEU A 147 12.89 16.22 -27.79
CA LEU A 147 12.72 15.56 -29.08
C LEU A 147 12.35 16.60 -30.16
N ASP A 148 12.70 16.29 -31.42
CA ASP A 148 12.26 17.10 -32.55
C ASP A 148 10.76 17.42 -32.46
N PRO A 149 10.33 18.68 -32.61
CA PRO A 149 8.94 19.09 -32.42
C PRO A 149 7.95 18.32 -33.31
N ALA A 150 8.33 17.99 -34.56
CA ALA A 150 7.47 17.20 -35.43
C ALA A 150 7.36 15.74 -34.93
N LYS A 151 8.46 15.17 -34.41
CA LYS A 151 8.45 13.86 -33.76
C LYS A 151 7.53 13.86 -32.56
N LEU A 152 7.73 14.80 -31.63
CA LEU A 152 6.92 14.91 -30.41
C LEU A 152 5.45 15.10 -30.71
N ALA A 153 5.11 15.93 -31.73
CA ALA A 153 3.74 16.15 -32.19
C ALA A 153 3.09 14.92 -32.83
N SER A 154 3.87 13.95 -33.30
CA SER A 154 3.36 12.69 -33.89
C SER A 154 3.10 11.59 -32.89
N LEU A 155 3.56 11.70 -31.62
CA LEU A 155 3.46 10.65 -30.62
C LEU A 155 2.05 10.53 -30.04
N ARG A 156 1.65 9.30 -29.79
CA ARG A 156 0.47 8.93 -28.99
C ARG A 156 0.99 8.46 -27.63
N ILE A 157 0.67 9.20 -26.58
CA ILE A 157 1.23 9.01 -25.24
C ILE A 157 0.13 8.45 -24.33
N GLY A 158 0.18 7.17 -24.02
CA GLY A 158 -0.76 6.52 -23.10
C GLY A 158 -0.52 6.93 -21.64
N VAL A 159 -1.55 7.42 -20.98
CA VAL A 159 -1.51 7.81 -19.57
C VAL A 159 -2.80 7.42 -18.86
N TYR A 160 -2.72 7.10 -17.57
CA TYR A 160 -3.93 6.94 -16.78
C TYR A 160 -4.54 8.29 -16.41
N ASP A 161 -5.86 8.39 -16.47
CA ASP A 161 -6.62 9.55 -16.05
C ASP A 161 -6.27 9.97 -14.61
N ARG A 162 -6.21 11.28 -14.37
CA ARG A 162 -5.96 11.85 -13.04
C ARG A 162 -4.68 11.33 -12.37
N SER A 163 -3.72 10.84 -13.15
CA SER A 163 -2.40 10.45 -12.68
C SER A 163 -1.41 11.61 -12.74
N PRO A 164 -0.27 11.52 -12.05
CA PRO A 164 0.83 12.48 -12.24
C PRO A 164 1.26 12.65 -13.70
N ALA A 165 1.16 11.58 -14.51
CA ALA A 165 1.49 11.63 -15.92
C ALA A 165 0.54 12.54 -16.71
N SER A 166 -0.76 12.51 -16.44
CA SER A 166 -1.72 13.41 -17.12
C SER A 166 -1.49 14.88 -16.74
N VAL A 167 -1.12 15.15 -15.48
CA VAL A 167 -0.73 16.49 -15.02
C VAL A 167 0.54 16.96 -15.74
N TRP A 168 1.52 16.08 -15.91
CA TRP A 168 2.77 16.38 -16.60
C TRP A 168 2.56 16.71 -18.08
N LEU A 169 1.72 15.94 -18.79
CA LEU A 169 1.34 16.25 -20.17
C LEU A 169 0.70 17.65 -20.27
N SER A 170 -0.21 17.97 -19.34
CA SER A 170 -0.85 19.29 -19.31
C SER A 170 0.16 20.40 -19.09
N LYS A 171 1.08 20.24 -18.16
CA LYS A 171 2.12 21.23 -17.85
C LYS A 171 3.04 21.52 -19.03
N HIS A 172 3.33 20.51 -19.84
CA HIS A 172 4.24 20.62 -21.00
C HIS A 172 3.54 20.79 -22.34
N GLY A 173 2.23 21.11 -22.35
CA GLY A 173 1.48 21.37 -23.57
C GLY A 173 1.28 20.13 -24.47
N LEU A 174 1.31 18.93 -23.88
CA LEU A 174 1.20 17.65 -24.58
C LEU A 174 -0.17 16.97 -24.41
N VAL A 175 -1.19 17.68 -23.94
CA VAL A 175 -2.54 17.11 -23.67
C VAL A 175 -3.09 16.45 -24.92
N ASP A 176 -2.96 17.09 -26.08
CA ASP A 176 -3.48 16.57 -27.37
C ASP A 176 -2.76 15.32 -27.87
N ARG A 177 -1.64 14.97 -27.24
CA ARG A 177 -0.89 13.73 -27.51
C ARG A 177 -1.27 12.61 -26.56
N GLY A 178 -1.98 12.94 -25.49
CA GLY A 178 -2.42 12.00 -24.46
C GLY A 178 -3.53 11.07 -24.96
N VAL A 179 -3.33 9.77 -24.77
CA VAL A 179 -4.35 8.73 -24.93
C VAL A 179 -4.76 8.30 -23.51
N PRO A 180 -5.96 8.68 -23.04
CA PRO A 180 -6.35 8.43 -21.65
C PRO A 180 -6.80 6.99 -21.44
N TYR A 181 -6.36 6.42 -20.33
CA TYR A 181 -6.80 5.12 -19.80
C TYR A 181 -7.52 5.32 -18.47
N GLN A 182 -8.59 4.58 -18.25
CA GLN A 182 -9.36 4.69 -17.01
C GLN A 182 -8.64 4.03 -15.85
N ILE A 183 -8.38 4.80 -14.79
CA ILE A 183 -7.80 4.28 -13.55
C ILE A 183 -8.82 3.49 -12.71
N MET A 184 -10.10 3.84 -12.85
CA MET A 184 -11.24 3.28 -12.13
C MET A 184 -12.17 2.58 -13.10
N ASN A 185 -11.85 1.35 -13.49
CA ASN A 185 -12.68 0.54 -14.34
C ASN A 185 -13.45 -0.52 -13.54
N ALA A 186 -14.72 -0.73 -13.87
CA ALA A 186 -15.55 -1.76 -13.24
C ALA A 186 -15.31 -3.18 -13.80
N ASP A 187 -14.62 -3.30 -14.92
CA ASP A 187 -14.31 -4.60 -15.54
C ASP A 187 -13.22 -5.34 -14.74
N PRO A 188 -13.52 -6.48 -14.09
CA PRO A 188 -12.55 -7.25 -13.33
C PRO A 188 -11.44 -7.88 -14.20
N ALA A 189 -11.64 -7.96 -15.51
CA ALA A 189 -10.64 -8.48 -16.44
C ALA A 189 -9.52 -7.47 -16.74
N GLN A 190 -9.77 -6.18 -16.54
CA GLN A 190 -8.76 -5.14 -16.76
C GLN A 190 -7.73 -5.09 -15.62
N TYR A 191 -6.48 -4.88 -16.01
CA TYR A 191 -5.35 -4.78 -15.09
C TYR A 191 -4.38 -3.65 -15.53
N PRO A 192 -3.55 -3.13 -14.61
CA PRO A 192 -2.74 -1.94 -14.89
C PRO A 192 -1.71 -2.08 -16.02
N GLY A 193 -1.34 -3.31 -16.37
CA GLY A 193 -0.33 -3.57 -17.40
C GLY A 193 -0.84 -3.54 -18.84
N GLU A 194 -2.15 -3.53 -19.06
CA GLU A 194 -2.73 -3.58 -20.41
C GLU A 194 -2.22 -2.48 -21.35
N ILE A 195 -2.02 -1.30 -20.82
CA ILE A 195 -1.47 -0.15 -21.57
C ILE A 195 -0.13 -0.49 -22.23
N ILE A 196 0.71 -1.32 -21.57
CA ILE A 196 2.02 -1.74 -22.08
C ILE A 196 1.88 -3.03 -22.88
N GLU A 197 1.25 -4.05 -22.27
CA GLU A 197 1.23 -5.41 -22.83
C GLU A 197 0.37 -5.52 -24.09
N LYS A 198 -0.74 -4.80 -24.13
CA LYS A 198 -1.67 -4.84 -25.28
C LYS A 198 -1.43 -3.69 -26.26
N ASP A 199 -1.40 -2.44 -25.76
CA ASP A 199 -1.49 -1.28 -26.66
C ASP A 199 -0.14 -0.73 -27.08
N LEU A 200 0.84 -0.62 -26.16
CA LEU A 200 2.20 -0.21 -26.52
C LEU A 200 2.90 -1.29 -27.37
N ALA A 201 2.80 -2.55 -26.98
CA ALA A 201 3.38 -3.67 -27.73
C ALA A 201 2.78 -3.79 -29.14
N ALA A 202 1.49 -3.58 -29.29
CA ALA A 202 0.80 -3.59 -30.58
C ALA A 202 0.98 -2.30 -31.42
N GLY A 203 1.65 -1.28 -30.88
CA GLY A 203 1.86 -0.01 -31.57
C GLY A 203 0.59 0.87 -31.70
N LYS A 204 -0.42 0.66 -30.85
CA LYS A 204 -1.58 1.55 -30.78
C LYS A 204 -1.25 2.88 -30.10
N ILE A 205 -0.28 2.86 -29.18
CA ILE A 205 0.39 4.02 -28.60
C ILE A 205 1.89 3.91 -28.84
N ASP A 206 2.61 5.02 -28.78
CA ASP A 206 4.04 5.09 -29.07
C ASP A 206 4.88 5.15 -27.80
N VAL A 207 4.29 5.70 -26.72
CA VAL A 207 4.87 5.83 -25.37
C VAL A 207 3.78 5.56 -24.35
N ALA A 208 4.12 4.92 -23.24
CA ALA A 208 3.30 4.89 -22.04
C ALA A 208 4.02 5.61 -20.89
N ILE A 209 3.29 6.39 -20.08
CA ILE A 209 3.80 6.96 -18.83
C ILE A 209 3.01 6.37 -17.69
N VAL A 210 3.63 5.47 -16.95
CA VAL A 210 2.97 4.68 -15.91
C VAL A 210 3.80 4.61 -14.64
N TRP A 211 3.19 4.12 -13.57
CA TRP A 211 3.88 3.83 -12.32
C TRP A 211 5.04 2.84 -12.54
N GLY A 212 6.22 3.14 -11.99
CA GLY A 212 7.46 2.41 -12.26
C GLY A 212 7.41 0.89 -12.10
N PRO A 213 6.85 0.33 -11.02
CA PRO A 213 6.69 -1.12 -10.90
C PRO A 213 5.91 -1.75 -12.07
N ILE A 214 4.87 -1.10 -12.58
CA ILE A 214 4.13 -1.54 -13.76
C ILE A 214 5.05 -1.46 -15.00
N ALA A 215 5.73 -0.33 -15.18
CA ALA A 215 6.67 -0.14 -16.28
C ALA A 215 7.75 -1.22 -16.33
N GLY A 216 8.44 -1.44 -15.22
CA GLY A 216 9.55 -2.38 -15.13
C GLY A 216 9.13 -3.83 -15.36
N TYR A 217 8.05 -4.25 -14.72
CA TYR A 217 7.55 -5.61 -14.82
C TYR A 217 7.14 -5.98 -16.24
N PHE A 218 6.29 -5.19 -16.86
CA PHE A 218 5.77 -5.50 -18.21
C PHE A 218 6.83 -5.29 -19.28
N ALA A 219 7.71 -4.28 -19.15
CA ALA A 219 8.82 -4.11 -20.10
C ALA A 219 9.82 -5.28 -20.06
N LYS A 220 10.06 -5.86 -18.89
CA LYS A 220 10.94 -7.03 -18.75
C LYS A 220 10.36 -8.30 -19.37
N ARG A 221 9.04 -8.44 -19.40
CA ARG A 221 8.33 -9.63 -19.93
C ARG A 221 8.12 -9.58 -21.44
N ILE A 222 8.05 -8.36 -22.01
CA ILE A 222 7.85 -8.18 -23.45
C ILE A 222 9.23 -8.19 -24.13
N THR A 223 9.48 -9.20 -24.93
CA THR A 223 10.78 -9.39 -25.63
C THR A 223 10.78 -8.84 -27.04
N ALA A 224 9.59 -8.69 -27.67
CA ALA A 224 9.43 -8.15 -29.01
C ALA A 224 8.14 -7.30 -29.08
N PRO A 225 8.26 -5.97 -29.29
CA PRO A 225 9.49 -5.19 -29.35
C PRO A 225 10.17 -5.07 -27.99
N LYS A 226 11.52 -4.96 -27.97
CA LYS A 226 12.24 -4.64 -26.74
C LYS A 226 11.83 -3.26 -26.25
N LEU A 227 11.44 -3.15 -24.98
CA LEU A 227 10.99 -1.89 -24.38
C LEU A 227 12.11 -1.25 -23.57
N VAL A 228 12.14 0.09 -23.60
CA VAL A 228 13.01 0.94 -22.80
C VAL A 228 12.18 1.56 -21.69
N VAL A 229 12.69 1.57 -20.46
CA VAL A 229 12.08 2.19 -19.29
C VAL A 229 12.96 3.34 -18.83
N VAL A 230 12.40 4.54 -18.77
CA VAL A 230 13.10 5.76 -18.34
C VAL A 230 12.39 6.32 -17.10
N PRO A 231 12.98 6.20 -15.89
CA PRO A 231 12.43 6.77 -14.68
C PRO A 231 12.32 8.30 -14.78
N LEU A 232 11.18 8.86 -14.34
CA LEU A 232 10.89 10.28 -14.35
C LEU A 232 11.17 10.91 -13.00
N LYS A 233 11.83 12.07 -13.01
CA LYS A 233 12.04 12.89 -11.82
C LYS A 233 10.82 13.75 -11.53
N SER A 234 10.47 13.88 -10.26
CA SER A 234 9.50 14.87 -9.82
C SER A 234 9.97 16.27 -10.14
N GLU A 235 9.04 17.16 -10.49
CA GLU A 235 9.29 18.56 -10.80
C GLU A 235 8.25 19.47 -10.11
N PRO A 236 8.45 20.79 -10.00
CA PRO A 236 7.48 21.67 -9.38
C PRO A 236 6.06 21.48 -9.94
N GLY A 237 5.10 21.15 -9.07
CA GLY A 237 3.71 20.88 -9.43
C GLY A 237 3.41 19.47 -9.94
N VAL A 238 4.42 18.60 -10.14
CA VAL A 238 4.23 17.20 -10.58
C VAL A 238 5.06 16.25 -9.74
N GLN A 239 4.39 15.46 -8.92
CA GLN A 239 5.05 14.42 -8.12
C GLN A 239 5.00 13.09 -8.85
N PHE A 240 6.17 12.55 -9.17
CA PHE A 240 6.33 11.25 -9.79
C PHE A 240 6.81 10.16 -8.82
N ASP A 241 7.64 10.50 -7.85
CA ASP A 241 8.22 9.55 -6.93
C ASP A 241 7.46 9.48 -5.60
N PHE A 242 7.29 8.27 -5.11
CA PHE A 242 6.56 7.99 -3.87
C PHE A 242 7.29 6.95 -3.02
N GLN A 243 7.28 7.17 -1.71
CA GLN A 243 7.64 6.16 -0.73
C GLN A 243 6.43 5.25 -0.50
N MET A 244 6.64 3.95 -0.63
CA MET A 244 5.61 2.94 -0.48
C MET A 244 5.77 2.22 0.84
N ALA A 245 4.67 2.05 1.53
CA ALA A 245 4.56 1.46 2.85
C ALA A 245 3.44 0.40 2.88
N MET A 246 3.23 -0.20 4.03
CA MET A 246 2.08 -1.07 4.29
C MET A 246 1.09 -0.36 5.21
N GLY A 247 -0.15 -0.82 5.22
CA GLY A 247 -1.20 -0.27 6.05
C GLY A 247 -1.87 -1.32 6.93
N VAL A 248 -2.10 -0.97 8.19
CA VAL A 248 -2.89 -1.75 9.13
C VAL A 248 -4.06 -0.90 9.64
N ARG A 249 -5.02 -1.48 10.33
CA ARG A 249 -6.13 -0.72 10.94
C ARG A 249 -5.61 0.25 11.99
N TYR A 250 -6.28 1.38 12.12
CA TYR A 250 -6.05 2.27 13.25
C TYR A 250 -6.32 1.54 14.57
N GLY A 251 -5.49 1.82 15.59
CA GLY A 251 -5.57 1.17 16.90
C GLY A 251 -4.73 -0.10 17.05
N GLU A 252 -4.32 -0.75 15.97
CA GLU A 252 -3.49 -1.98 16.01
C GLU A 252 -1.99 -1.64 16.09
N ARG A 253 -1.56 -0.99 17.17
CA ARG A 253 -0.18 -0.50 17.32
C ARG A 253 0.83 -1.64 17.37
N ASP A 254 0.55 -2.70 18.10
CA ASP A 254 1.48 -3.83 18.29
C ASP A 254 1.65 -4.59 16.97
N TRP A 255 0.55 -4.78 16.22
CA TRP A 255 0.61 -5.38 14.90
C TRP A 255 1.42 -4.52 13.92
N LYS A 256 1.21 -3.22 13.91
CA LYS A 256 2.02 -2.28 13.13
C LYS A 256 3.51 -2.41 13.46
N GLN A 257 3.86 -2.41 14.74
CA GLN A 257 5.24 -2.54 15.19
C GLN A 257 5.85 -3.88 14.76
N GLN A 258 5.08 -4.97 14.84
CA GLN A 258 5.53 -6.29 14.36
C GLN A 258 5.80 -6.28 12.84
N VAL A 259 4.90 -5.67 12.04
CA VAL A 259 5.10 -5.50 10.61
C VAL A 259 6.35 -4.66 10.30
N GLU A 260 6.57 -3.56 11.03
CA GLU A 260 7.76 -2.72 10.88
C GLU A 260 9.05 -3.50 11.21
N GLY A 261 9.04 -4.36 12.22
CA GLY A 261 10.15 -5.27 12.52
C GLY A 261 10.41 -6.30 11.41
N LEU A 262 9.35 -6.78 10.75
CA LEU A 262 9.50 -7.64 9.56
C LEU A 262 10.10 -6.88 8.38
N LEU A 263 9.66 -5.65 8.13
CA LEU A 263 10.23 -4.80 7.07
C LEU A 263 11.73 -4.58 7.28
N GLU A 264 12.16 -4.31 8.50
CA GLU A 264 13.57 -4.11 8.85
C GLU A 264 14.38 -5.41 8.71
N SER A 265 13.89 -6.53 9.27
CA SER A 265 14.62 -7.79 9.31
C SER A 265 14.63 -8.54 7.97
N ARG A 266 13.71 -8.23 7.04
CA ARG A 266 13.58 -8.88 5.72
C ARG A 266 13.86 -7.94 4.55
N GLN A 267 14.50 -6.81 4.80
CA GLN A 267 14.79 -5.79 3.80
C GLN A 267 15.53 -6.34 2.57
N ALA A 268 16.50 -7.21 2.78
CA ALA A 268 17.28 -7.83 1.69
C ALA A 268 16.41 -8.74 0.80
N GLU A 269 15.50 -9.52 1.41
CA GLU A 269 14.57 -10.39 0.68
C GLU A 269 13.55 -9.56 -0.11
N ILE A 270 13.03 -8.51 0.49
CA ILE A 270 12.12 -7.55 -0.18
C ILE A 270 12.82 -6.89 -1.37
N ALA A 271 14.06 -6.40 -1.18
CA ALA A 271 14.83 -5.77 -2.25
C ALA A 271 15.09 -6.74 -3.42
N ALA A 272 15.39 -8.00 -3.13
CA ALA A 272 15.57 -9.04 -4.15
C ALA A 272 14.28 -9.29 -4.96
N ILE A 273 13.11 -9.33 -4.28
CA ILE A 273 11.81 -9.46 -4.94
C ILE A 273 11.57 -8.26 -5.86
N LEU A 274 11.75 -7.02 -5.36
CA LEU A 274 11.55 -5.82 -6.17
C LEU A 274 12.45 -5.79 -7.41
N ALA A 275 13.72 -6.22 -7.28
CA ALA A 275 14.66 -6.32 -8.39
C ALA A 275 14.25 -7.41 -9.40
N GLU A 276 13.78 -8.56 -8.92
CA GLU A 276 13.25 -9.65 -9.77
C GLU A 276 12.12 -9.15 -10.67
N TYR A 277 11.23 -8.31 -10.10
CA TYR A 277 10.12 -7.71 -10.84
C TYR A 277 10.49 -6.48 -11.67
N GLY A 278 11.76 -6.07 -11.65
CA GLY A 278 12.23 -4.94 -12.44
C GLY A 278 11.73 -3.57 -11.94
N VAL A 279 11.40 -3.47 -10.66
CA VAL A 279 10.94 -2.21 -10.07
C VAL A 279 12.05 -1.17 -10.14
N PRO A 280 11.84 0.00 -10.77
CA PRO A 280 12.81 1.08 -10.77
C PRO A 280 12.84 1.74 -9.39
N LEU A 281 13.80 1.32 -8.56
CA LEU A 281 14.03 1.92 -7.24
C LEU A 281 14.77 3.24 -7.38
N VAL A 282 14.34 4.24 -6.61
CA VAL A 282 14.98 5.55 -6.53
C VAL A 282 15.23 5.91 -5.06
N ASP A 283 16.25 6.71 -4.83
CA ASP A 283 16.58 7.22 -3.50
C ASP A 283 16.04 8.65 -3.27
N GLU A 284 16.32 9.21 -2.10
CA GLU A 284 15.85 10.56 -1.74
C GLU A 284 16.49 11.66 -2.61
N THR A 285 17.65 11.39 -3.19
CA THR A 285 18.37 12.36 -4.04
C THR A 285 17.77 12.44 -5.44
N PHE A 286 16.94 11.47 -5.80
CA PHE A 286 16.27 11.44 -7.11
C PHE A 286 15.22 12.54 -7.25
N SER A 287 14.61 12.99 -6.17
CA SER A 287 13.60 14.06 -6.18
C SER A 287 14.24 15.42 -6.44
N ALA A 288 13.54 16.30 -7.16
CA ALA A 288 14.00 17.67 -7.40
C ALA A 288 14.21 18.42 -6.06
N PRO A 289 15.25 19.24 -5.92
CA PRO A 289 15.41 20.10 -4.74
C PRO A 289 14.22 21.07 -4.66
N GLY A 290 13.45 21.01 -3.57
CA GLY A 290 12.34 21.94 -3.32
C GLY A 290 11.12 21.38 -2.62
N ARG A 291 11.09 20.11 -2.22
CA ARG A 291 10.04 19.57 -1.36
C ARG A 291 10.60 19.28 0.02
N ARG A 292 10.49 20.25 0.87
CA ARG A 292 10.45 20.07 2.33
C ARG A 292 9.10 20.56 2.84
#